data_52dc32836ebf121a363f6ba067704007
#
_entry.id   52dc32836ebf121a363f6ba067704007
#
_cell.length_a   1.000
_cell.length_b   1.000
_cell.length_c   1.000
_cell.angle_alpha   90.00
_cell.angle_beta   90.00
_cell.angle_gamma   90.00
#
_symmetry.space_group_name_H-M   'P 1'
#
loop_
_entity.id
_entity.type
_entity.pdbx_description
1 polymer ?
#
loop_
_entity_poly.entity_id
_entity_poly.type
_entity_poly.pdbx_seq_one_letter_code
_entity_poly.pdbx_strand_id
1 'polypeptide(L)'
;MAAEPSPTSTSERHLLYVAVAGIRNYGQYGGTGILVFDIDHNHQFVRRLWVPALGDDKHPEAVKGICASAATGRLYVSTPKTLTCVELISDKVIWSKSYDSGCDRMSIAPDGNTIYEPTFEGKFWHVIDAGDGKELARITTGAGAHNTICGLDGRHVYLAGLHSPMLAIADARTYAVNLNVGPFADVIRPFTVNRRGTICYVCVNGLLGFEIGDLVTGKKLYRVEVQGFVAGPTKRHGCPSHGIGLTPDEKELWVTDAHNSRLHVFDNTVDPPRQIESIALRDQPGWVTFTIDGGYAYPSTGEVIDVKSRKVIAGLKDEHGQDVQSEKLMEIDFTGERVSHCGDQFGLGRAGEHGQ
;
A
#
# COMPACT_ATOMS: atom_id res chain seq x y z
N MET A 1 21.30 43.62 25.76
CA MET A 1 21.10 42.93 24.50
C MET A 1 20.68 41.53 24.85
N ALA A 2 19.42 41.18 24.66
CA ALA A 2 18.94 39.83 24.83
C ALA A 2 19.35 39.03 23.57
N ALA A 3 19.98 37.89 23.75
CA ALA A 3 20.35 36.99 22.68
C ALA A 3 19.03 36.46 22.04
N GLU A 4 18.88 36.65 20.73
CA GLU A 4 17.82 35.98 19.96
C GLU A 4 17.98 34.47 20.13
N PRO A 5 16.90 33.72 20.35
CA PRO A 5 16.97 32.27 20.38
C PRO A 5 17.39 31.78 18.98
N SER A 6 18.47 31.00 18.94
CA SER A 6 18.90 30.30 17.72
C SER A 6 17.73 29.50 17.16
N PRO A 7 17.49 29.50 15.83
CA PRO A 7 16.46 28.66 15.25
C PRO A 7 16.76 27.22 15.59
N THR A 8 15.87 26.55 16.30
CA THR A 8 15.91 25.12 16.52
C THR A 8 15.86 24.47 15.13
N SER A 9 16.94 23.84 14.70
CA SER A 9 16.95 23.04 13.49
C SER A 9 15.88 21.95 13.67
N THR A 10 14.77 22.09 12.99
CA THR A 10 13.75 21.05 12.94
C THR A 10 14.34 19.92 12.11
N SER A 11 14.90 18.90 12.76
CA SER A 11 15.43 17.73 12.06
C SER A 11 14.28 17.00 11.37
N GLU A 12 14.45 16.75 10.10
CA GLU A 12 13.59 15.83 9.37
C GLU A 12 13.93 14.39 9.76
N ARG A 13 12.92 13.52 9.80
CA ARG A 13 13.06 12.09 10.08
C ARG A 13 12.14 11.34 9.13
N HIS A 14 12.68 10.33 8.48
CA HIS A 14 11.95 9.46 7.56
C HIS A 14 11.79 8.09 8.22
N LEU A 15 10.57 7.70 8.51
CA LEU A 15 10.27 6.47 9.26
C LEU A 15 9.41 5.52 8.44
N LEU A 16 9.80 4.25 8.38
CA LEU A 16 9.01 3.19 7.77
C LEU A 16 8.13 2.53 8.84
N TYR A 17 6.83 2.56 8.66
CA TYR A 17 5.83 1.90 9.49
C TYR A 17 5.42 0.58 8.85
N VAL A 18 5.57 -0.52 9.56
CA VAL A 18 5.32 -1.88 9.08
C VAL A 18 4.32 -2.57 10.01
N ALA A 19 3.09 -2.75 9.55
CA ALA A 19 2.07 -3.41 10.35
C ALA A 19 2.16 -4.94 10.23
N VAL A 20 2.19 -5.63 11.35
CA VAL A 20 2.31 -7.08 11.48
C VAL A 20 1.23 -7.64 12.44
N ALA A 21 0.70 -8.89 12.25
CA ALA A 21 1.06 -9.82 11.18
C ALA A 21 0.52 -9.37 9.81
N GLY A 22 1.41 -9.04 8.89
CA GLY A 22 1.05 -8.40 7.61
C GLY A 22 0.97 -9.38 6.44
N ILE A 23 1.29 -10.67 6.65
CA ILE A 23 1.05 -11.76 5.71
C ILE A 23 0.14 -12.76 6.40
N ARG A 24 -1.15 -12.73 6.10
CA ARG A 24 -2.16 -13.47 6.86
C ARG A 24 -1.98 -13.19 8.36
N ASN A 25 -2.24 -14.14 9.22
CA ASN A 25 -1.97 -14.07 10.66
C ASN A 25 -0.64 -14.78 11.06
N TYR A 26 0.36 -14.74 10.19
CA TYR A 26 1.64 -15.41 10.43
C TYR A 26 2.53 -14.58 11.36
N GLY A 27 2.48 -14.88 12.67
CA GLY A 27 3.27 -14.17 13.68
C GLY A 27 4.79 -14.37 13.57
N GLN A 28 5.28 -15.44 12.90
CA GLN A 28 6.71 -15.67 12.72
C GLN A 28 7.44 -14.61 11.85
N TYR A 29 6.72 -13.67 11.24
CA TYR A 29 7.29 -12.65 10.38
C TYR A 29 7.27 -11.25 11.03
N GLY A 30 7.57 -11.17 12.31
CA GLY A 30 7.66 -9.91 13.05
C GLY A 30 6.67 -9.76 14.20
N GLY A 31 5.92 -10.83 14.55
CA GLY A 31 4.95 -10.79 15.66
C GLY A 31 3.69 -10.03 15.35
N THR A 32 3.25 -9.19 16.30
CA THR A 32 2.05 -8.35 16.22
C THR A 32 2.37 -6.88 16.52
N GLY A 33 1.55 -5.96 16.02
CA GLY A 33 1.72 -4.53 16.25
C GLY A 33 2.13 -3.75 15.00
N ILE A 34 2.70 -2.56 15.19
CA ILE A 34 3.27 -1.75 14.12
C ILE A 34 4.72 -1.47 14.47
N LEU A 35 5.63 -2.00 13.66
CA LEU A 35 7.07 -1.78 13.81
C LEU A 35 7.45 -0.50 13.08
N VAL A 36 8.34 0.28 13.70
CA VAL A 36 8.87 1.52 13.14
C VAL A 36 10.36 1.37 12.93
N PHE A 37 10.81 1.72 11.72
CA PHE A 37 12.22 1.67 11.32
C PHE A 37 12.67 3.06 10.90
N ASP A 38 13.93 3.41 11.20
CA ASP A 38 14.55 4.66 10.80
C ASP A 38 15.23 4.51 9.44
N ILE A 39 14.66 5.13 8.41
CA ILE A 39 15.15 5.06 7.03
C ILE A 39 16.52 5.74 6.92
N ASP A 40 16.72 6.86 7.62
CA ASP A 40 17.94 7.67 7.59
C ASP A 40 19.13 6.94 8.22
N HIS A 41 18.86 5.99 9.12
CA HIS A 41 19.86 5.22 9.83
C HIS A 41 19.84 3.72 9.46
N ASN A 42 19.95 3.43 8.17
CA ASN A 42 20.04 2.06 7.63
C ASN A 42 18.85 1.16 8.02
N HIS A 43 17.66 1.71 8.12
CA HIS A 43 16.44 0.98 8.47
C HIS A 43 16.54 0.25 9.82
N GLN A 44 17.20 0.86 10.79
CA GLN A 44 17.27 0.32 12.15
C GLN A 44 15.91 0.33 12.81
N PHE A 45 15.60 -0.74 13.53
CA PHE A 45 14.40 -0.81 14.36
C PHE A 45 14.43 0.30 15.42
N VAL A 46 13.32 1.06 15.53
CA VAL A 46 13.17 2.16 16.50
C VAL A 46 12.28 1.73 17.66
N ARG A 47 11.06 1.27 17.35
CA ARG A 47 10.05 0.89 18.35
C ARG A 47 8.95 0.04 17.73
N ARG A 48 8.15 -0.58 18.61
CA ARG A 48 6.90 -1.25 18.29
C ARG A 48 5.72 -0.54 18.94
N LEU A 49 4.70 -0.23 18.17
CA LEU A 49 3.42 0.24 18.66
C LEU A 49 2.51 -0.97 18.92
N TRP A 50 2.07 -1.11 20.15
CA TRP A 50 1.12 -2.14 20.54
C TRP A 50 -0.30 -1.63 20.30
N VAL A 51 -1.00 -2.24 19.34
CA VAL A 51 -2.38 -1.90 18.98
C VAL A 51 -3.25 -3.10 19.34
N PRO A 52 -4.11 -3.00 20.36
CA PRO A 52 -4.88 -4.17 20.86
C PRO A 52 -5.70 -4.90 19.81
N ALA A 53 -6.20 -4.18 18.80
CA ALA A 53 -6.98 -4.75 17.70
C ALA A 53 -6.16 -5.69 16.79
N LEU A 54 -4.82 -5.65 16.85
CA LEU A 54 -3.93 -6.52 16.08
C LEU A 54 -3.64 -7.85 16.79
N GLY A 55 -4.23 -8.07 17.96
CA GLY A 55 -4.03 -9.28 18.75
C GLY A 55 -2.73 -9.28 19.57
N ASP A 56 -2.27 -10.44 19.94
CA ASP A 56 -1.02 -10.69 20.65
C ASP A 56 -0.22 -11.81 19.95
N ASP A 57 1.00 -12.09 20.42
CA ASP A 57 1.90 -13.08 19.80
C ASP A 57 1.34 -14.50 19.79
N LYS A 58 0.37 -14.81 20.65
CA LYS A 58 -0.31 -16.13 20.67
C LYS A 58 -1.51 -16.16 19.73
N HIS A 59 -2.15 -15.01 19.52
CA HIS A 59 -3.37 -14.88 18.74
C HIS A 59 -3.25 -13.65 17.82
N PRO A 60 -2.36 -13.67 16.81
CA PRO A 60 -2.18 -12.54 15.91
C PRO A 60 -3.41 -12.39 15.00
N GLU A 61 -3.90 -11.17 14.89
CA GLU A 61 -4.89 -10.81 13.87
C GLU A 61 -4.17 -10.45 12.56
N ALA A 62 -4.74 -10.90 11.45
CA ALA A 62 -4.20 -10.56 10.13
C ALA A 62 -4.42 -9.07 9.83
N VAL A 63 -3.35 -8.31 9.66
CA VAL A 63 -3.48 -6.93 9.17
C VAL A 63 -3.84 -6.97 7.69
N LYS A 64 -4.87 -6.21 7.32
CA LYS A 64 -5.41 -6.17 5.95
C LYS A 64 -4.98 -4.92 5.20
N GLY A 65 -4.92 -3.78 5.86
CA GLY A 65 -4.52 -2.52 5.27
C GLY A 65 -3.88 -1.56 6.27
N ILE A 66 -3.15 -0.58 5.74
CA ILE A 66 -2.56 0.54 6.46
C ILE A 66 -2.67 1.80 5.61
N CYS A 67 -3.06 2.92 6.20
CA CYS A 67 -2.98 4.23 5.57
C CYS A 67 -2.74 5.32 6.62
N ALA A 68 -2.27 6.49 6.21
CA ALA A 68 -2.01 7.61 7.11
C ALA A 68 -2.31 8.95 6.43
N SER A 69 -2.45 10.00 7.25
CA SER A 69 -2.64 11.36 6.79
C SER A 69 -1.74 12.32 7.57
N ALA A 70 -0.90 13.05 6.86
CA ALA A 70 -0.09 14.12 7.44
C ALA A 70 -0.97 15.31 7.86
N ALA A 71 -2.08 15.57 7.16
CA ALA A 71 -2.99 16.66 7.50
C ALA A 71 -3.63 16.48 8.89
N THR A 72 -3.87 15.24 9.30
CA THR A 72 -4.49 14.92 10.60
C THR A 72 -3.53 14.32 11.62
N GLY A 73 -2.31 13.95 11.22
CA GLY A 73 -1.33 13.27 12.08
C GLY A 73 -1.77 11.88 12.54
N ARG A 74 -2.54 11.17 11.73
CA ARG A 74 -3.16 9.90 12.10
C ARG A 74 -2.77 8.76 11.18
N LEU A 75 -2.65 7.58 11.76
CA LEU A 75 -2.44 6.31 11.11
C LEU A 75 -3.66 5.42 11.32
N TYR A 76 -4.04 4.67 10.29
CA TYR A 76 -5.16 3.74 10.34
C TYR A 76 -4.68 2.36 9.94
N VAL A 77 -5.16 1.35 10.66
CA VAL A 77 -4.84 -0.05 10.39
C VAL A 77 -6.11 -0.89 10.47
N SER A 78 -6.32 -1.74 9.47
CA SER A 78 -7.46 -2.66 9.42
C SER A 78 -7.05 -4.11 9.66
N THR A 79 -7.98 -4.86 10.25
CA THR A 79 -8.00 -6.33 10.32
C THR A 79 -9.30 -6.81 9.67
N PRO A 80 -9.55 -8.12 9.46
CA PRO A 80 -10.86 -8.58 8.98
C PRO A 80 -12.05 -8.14 9.84
N LYS A 81 -11.80 -7.67 11.08
CA LYS A 81 -12.85 -7.36 12.05
C LYS A 81 -12.99 -5.87 12.36
N THR A 82 -11.90 -5.13 12.31
CA THR A 82 -11.82 -3.77 12.86
C THR A 82 -11.01 -2.84 11.98
N LEU A 83 -11.35 -1.57 12.03
CA LEU A 83 -10.51 -0.44 11.62
C LEU A 83 -10.14 0.34 12.88
N THR A 84 -8.85 0.64 13.05
CA THR A 84 -8.30 1.32 14.23
C THR A 84 -7.51 2.56 13.80
N CYS A 85 -7.77 3.67 14.48
CA CYS A 85 -7.07 4.95 14.33
C CYS A 85 -6.05 5.13 15.45
N VAL A 86 -4.82 5.48 15.08
CA VAL A 86 -3.71 5.76 16.00
C VAL A 86 -3.20 7.17 15.74
N GLU A 87 -2.95 7.95 16.79
CA GLU A 87 -2.27 9.24 16.70
C GLU A 87 -0.76 9.04 16.57
N LEU A 88 -0.16 9.62 15.54
CA LEU A 88 1.25 9.37 15.17
C LEU A 88 2.28 9.99 16.14
N ILE A 89 1.91 11.05 16.87
CA ILE A 89 2.84 11.71 17.80
C ILE A 89 2.86 11.01 19.16
N SER A 90 1.69 10.62 19.67
CA SER A 90 1.58 9.99 21.00
C SER A 90 1.54 8.47 20.96
N ASP A 91 1.46 7.87 19.76
CA ASP A 91 1.27 6.43 19.52
C ASP A 91 -0.03 5.87 20.19
N LYS A 92 -1.01 6.74 20.49
CA LYS A 92 -2.25 6.34 21.17
C LYS A 92 -3.35 5.96 20.22
N VAL A 93 -4.05 4.88 20.53
CA VAL A 93 -5.30 4.55 19.85
C VAL A 93 -6.35 5.60 20.19
N ILE A 94 -6.88 6.27 19.16
CA ILE A 94 -7.94 7.28 19.28
C ILE A 94 -9.30 6.62 19.26
N TRP A 95 -9.52 5.70 18.32
CA TRP A 95 -10.71 4.88 18.23
C TRP A 95 -10.39 3.55 17.53
N SER A 96 -11.23 2.53 17.83
CA SER A 96 -11.21 1.23 17.15
C SER A 96 -12.65 0.78 17.00
N LYS A 97 -13.07 0.44 15.77
CA LYS A 97 -14.45 0.10 15.45
C LYS A 97 -14.55 -1.12 14.55
N SER A 98 -15.60 -1.90 14.75
CA SER A 98 -16.02 -2.97 13.86
C SER A 98 -17.11 -2.48 12.93
N TYR A 99 -17.11 -2.99 11.70
CA TYR A 99 -18.08 -2.64 10.68
C TYR A 99 -18.79 -3.88 10.15
N ASP A 100 -20.00 -3.68 9.64
CA ASP A 100 -20.77 -4.74 8.98
C ASP A 100 -19.96 -5.33 7.81
N SER A 101 -19.91 -6.66 7.76
CA SER A 101 -19.12 -7.41 6.76
C SER A 101 -17.60 -7.18 6.81
N GLY A 102 -17.08 -6.64 7.91
CA GLY A 102 -15.64 -6.53 8.20
C GLY A 102 -14.89 -5.45 7.40
N CYS A 103 -13.57 -5.56 7.37
CA CYS A 103 -12.63 -4.61 6.77
C CYS A 103 -11.57 -5.33 5.94
N ASP A 104 -11.00 -4.63 4.95
CA ASP A 104 -9.88 -5.12 4.14
C ASP A 104 -8.87 -4.00 3.85
N ARG A 105 -8.41 -3.81 2.63
CA ARG A 105 -7.31 -2.91 2.25
C ARG A 105 -7.85 -1.54 1.82
N MET A 106 -7.91 -0.64 2.79
CA MET A 106 -8.46 0.70 2.65
C MET A 106 -7.51 1.70 1.99
N SER A 107 -8.07 2.85 1.66
CA SER A 107 -7.36 4.06 1.28
C SER A 107 -7.99 5.28 1.93
N ILE A 108 -7.21 6.34 2.16
CA ILE A 108 -7.66 7.60 2.74
C ILE A 108 -7.62 8.70 1.69
N ALA A 109 -8.59 9.63 1.75
CA ALA A 109 -8.59 10.82 0.93
C ALA A 109 -7.39 11.73 1.26
N PRO A 110 -6.84 12.48 0.29
CA PRO A 110 -5.66 13.34 0.51
C PRO A 110 -5.84 14.39 1.61
N ASP A 111 -7.07 14.84 1.84
CA ASP A 111 -7.41 15.79 2.93
C ASP A 111 -7.43 15.14 4.32
N GLY A 112 -7.33 13.81 4.39
CA GLY A 112 -7.31 13.03 5.62
C GLY A 112 -8.66 12.89 6.33
N ASN A 113 -9.78 13.28 5.69
CA ASN A 113 -11.09 13.30 6.33
C ASN A 113 -11.96 12.07 6.05
N THR A 114 -11.70 11.35 4.94
CA THR A 114 -12.53 10.22 4.51
C THR A 114 -11.70 8.99 4.23
N ILE A 115 -12.11 7.86 4.79
CA ILE A 115 -11.55 6.54 4.51
C ILE A 115 -12.53 5.74 3.66
N TYR A 116 -12.02 5.10 2.62
CA TYR A 116 -12.75 4.15 1.79
C TYR A 116 -12.29 2.74 2.18
N GLU A 117 -13.11 2.07 2.99
CA GLU A 117 -12.79 0.78 3.59
C GLU A 117 -13.59 -0.33 2.90
N PRO A 118 -12.96 -1.26 2.17
CA PRO A 118 -13.68 -2.40 1.61
C PRO A 118 -14.17 -3.31 2.72
N THR A 119 -15.38 -3.84 2.56
CA THR A 119 -15.81 -4.99 3.34
C THR A 119 -14.92 -6.18 3.03
N PHE A 120 -14.80 -7.13 3.96
CA PHE A 120 -13.99 -8.33 3.75
C PHE A 120 -14.61 -9.24 2.69
N GLU A 121 -14.18 -9.09 1.43
CA GLU A 121 -14.69 -9.80 0.23
C GLU A 121 -16.20 -9.64 0.01
N GLY A 122 -16.79 -8.58 0.56
CA GLY A 122 -18.24 -8.34 0.52
C GLY A 122 -18.68 -7.54 -0.71
N LYS A 123 -19.90 -6.97 -0.64
CA LYS A 123 -20.54 -6.35 -1.81
C LYS A 123 -20.29 -4.85 -1.95
N PHE A 124 -19.72 -4.20 -0.94
CA PHE A 124 -19.62 -2.74 -0.88
C PHE A 124 -18.38 -2.28 -0.13
N TRP A 125 -18.09 -1.00 -0.26
CA TRP A 125 -17.10 -0.25 0.52
C TRP A 125 -17.82 0.66 1.48
N HIS A 126 -17.36 0.71 2.72
CA HIS A 126 -17.72 1.74 3.67
C HIS A 126 -17.04 3.06 3.30
N VAL A 127 -17.77 4.15 3.39
CA VAL A 127 -17.23 5.52 3.39
C VAL A 127 -17.26 5.99 4.83
N ILE A 128 -16.09 6.23 5.42
CA ILE A 128 -15.95 6.41 6.87
C ILE A 128 -15.36 7.80 7.16
N ASP A 129 -15.92 8.51 8.12
CA ASP A 129 -15.33 9.69 8.72
C ASP A 129 -14.03 9.29 9.44
N ALA A 130 -12.89 9.79 8.98
CA ALA A 130 -11.59 9.45 9.54
C ALA A 130 -11.38 10.01 10.96
N GLY A 131 -12.14 11.05 11.33
CA GLY A 131 -12.06 11.70 12.63
C GLY A 131 -12.57 10.82 13.77
N ASP A 132 -13.73 10.21 13.58
CA ASP A 132 -14.43 9.46 14.64
C ASP A 132 -14.81 8.02 14.25
N GLY A 133 -14.53 7.60 13.00
CA GLY A 133 -14.83 6.26 12.50
C GLY A 133 -16.32 6.04 12.22
N LYS A 134 -17.13 7.07 12.03
CA LYS A 134 -18.56 6.94 11.69
C LYS A 134 -18.71 6.57 10.22
N GLU A 135 -19.55 5.58 9.93
CA GLU A 135 -19.95 5.28 8.54
C GLU A 135 -20.84 6.43 8.01
N LEU A 136 -20.43 7.04 6.91
CA LEU A 136 -21.12 8.13 6.24
C LEU A 136 -22.00 7.63 5.09
N ALA A 137 -21.50 6.65 4.34
CA ALA A 137 -22.14 6.11 3.14
C ALA A 137 -21.57 4.73 2.78
N ARG A 138 -22.12 4.13 1.71
CA ARG A 138 -21.60 2.89 1.11
C ARG A 138 -21.50 3.03 -0.40
N ILE A 139 -20.42 2.48 -0.98
CA ILE A 139 -20.27 2.33 -2.44
C ILE A 139 -20.48 0.86 -2.77
N THR A 140 -21.54 0.54 -3.50
CA THR A 140 -21.89 -0.84 -3.83
C THR A 140 -21.50 -1.17 -5.26
N THR A 141 -20.69 -2.21 -5.45
CA THR A 141 -20.32 -2.74 -6.78
C THR A 141 -20.74 -4.19 -6.96
N GLY A 142 -20.93 -4.93 -5.87
CA GLY A 142 -21.16 -6.38 -5.92
C GLY A 142 -19.95 -7.21 -6.33
N ALA A 143 -18.78 -6.60 -6.43
CA ALA A 143 -17.58 -7.21 -7.02
C ALA A 143 -16.70 -8.01 -6.03
N GLY A 144 -17.10 -8.18 -4.77
CA GLY A 144 -16.26 -8.78 -3.73
C GLY A 144 -15.14 -7.82 -3.29
N ALA A 145 -15.51 -6.77 -2.54
CA ALA A 145 -14.65 -5.65 -2.18
C ALA A 145 -13.30 -6.09 -1.58
N HIS A 146 -12.18 -5.56 -2.09
CA HIS A 146 -10.86 -6.01 -1.65
C HIS A 146 -9.81 -4.91 -1.63
N ASN A 147 -9.43 -4.32 -2.76
CA ASN A 147 -8.42 -3.28 -2.86
C ASN A 147 -9.03 -1.93 -3.21
N THR A 148 -8.52 -0.87 -2.58
CA THR A 148 -9.03 0.48 -2.74
C THR A 148 -7.89 1.47 -2.89
N ILE A 149 -7.98 2.35 -3.87
CA ILE A 149 -7.09 3.51 -4.01
C ILE A 149 -7.95 4.76 -4.13
N CYS A 150 -7.75 5.72 -3.24
CA CYS A 150 -8.21 7.08 -3.45
C CYS A 150 -7.17 7.81 -4.29
N GLY A 151 -7.57 8.40 -5.41
CA GLY A 151 -6.66 9.14 -6.26
C GLY A 151 -6.07 10.35 -5.56
N LEU A 152 -4.85 10.73 -5.93
CA LEU A 152 -4.15 11.90 -5.36
C LEU A 152 -4.90 13.22 -5.64
N ASP A 153 -5.81 13.22 -6.62
CA ASP A 153 -6.70 14.34 -6.90
C ASP A 153 -7.86 14.50 -5.90
N GLY A 154 -8.07 13.49 -5.03
CA GLY A 154 -9.18 13.43 -4.07
C GLY A 154 -10.57 13.36 -4.71
N ARG A 155 -10.67 13.09 -6.01
CA ARG A 155 -11.94 13.08 -6.77
C ARG A 155 -12.41 11.70 -7.15
N HIS A 156 -11.49 10.76 -7.32
CA HIS A 156 -11.78 9.42 -7.79
C HIS A 156 -11.38 8.38 -6.76
N VAL A 157 -12.21 7.37 -6.61
CA VAL A 157 -11.93 6.18 -5.80
C VAL A 157 -11.95 4.96 -6.71
N TYR A 158 -10.82 4.27 -6.79
CA TYR A 158 -10.63 3.09 -7.61
C TYR A 158 -10.87 1.84 -6.76
N LEU A 159 -11.76 0.97 -7.22
CA LEU A 159 -12.36 -0.11 -6.43
C LEU A 159 -12.19 -1.44 -7.17
N ALA A 160 -11.31 -2.31 -6.68
CA ALA A 160 -11.12 -3.64 -7.22
C ALA A 160 -11.67 -4.71 -6.28
N GLY A 161 -12.37 -5.69 -6.84
CA GLY A 161 -12.97 -6.77 -6.08
C GLY A 161 -12.63 -8.15 -6.64
N LEU A 162 -12.67 -9.16 -5.77
CA LEU A 162 -12.26 -10.53 -6.06
C LEU A 162 -13.25 -11.33 -6.93
N HIS A 163 -14.39 -10.72 -7.32
CA HIS A 163 -15.42 -11.38 -8.12
C HIS A 163 -15.69 -10.66 -9.45
N SER A 164 -14.81 -9.78 -9.89
CA SER A 164 -15.01 -8.99 -11.11
C SER A 164 -13.71 -8.76 -11.87
N PRO A 165 -13.74 -8.88 -13.21
CA PRO A 165 -12.63 -8.46 -14.06
C PRO A 165 -12.67 -6.96 -14.40
N MET A 166 -13.47 -6.17 -13.68
CA MET A 166 -13.63 -4.73 -13.89
C MET A 166 -13.10 -3.95 -12.71
N LEU A 167 -12.34 -2.88 -12.98
CA LEU A 167 -11.99 -1.86 -11.99
C LEU A 167 -13.09 -0.79 -12.00
N ALA A 168 -13.81 -0.63 -10.89
CA ALA A 168 -14.82 0.41 -10.78
C ALA A 168 -14.19 1.74 -10.34
N ILE A 169 -14.66 2.85 -10.89
CA ILE A 169 -14.27 4.22 -10.52
C ILE A 169 -15.49 4.92 -9.95
N ALA A 170 -15.42 5.31 -8.69
CA ALA A 170 -16.44 6.09 -8.02
C ALA A 170 -16.00 7.56 -7.86
N ASP A 171 -16.96 8.45 -7.91
CA ASP A 171 -16.79 9.86 -7.58
C ASP A 171 -16.74 10.01 -6.05
N ALA A 172 -15.68 10.63 -5.54
CA ALA A 172 -15.43 10.75 -4.10
C ALA A 172 -16.44 11.66 -3.37
N ARG A 173 -17.17 12.51 -4.09
CA ARG A 173 -18.17 13.42 -3.53
C ARG A 173 -19.57 12.83 -3.50
N THR A 174 -19.95 12.10 -4.53
CA THR A 174 -21.30 11.53 -4.66
C THR A 174 -21.36 10.06 -4.29
N TYR A 175 -20.20 9.40 -4.20
CA TYR A 175 -20.02 7.95 -3.95
C TYR A 175 -20.65 7.07 -5.04
N ALA A 176 -21.00 7.65 -6.18
CA ALA A 176 -21.54 6.93 -7.31
C ALA A 176 -20.44 6.33 -8.18
N VAL A 177 -20.60 5.08 -8.61
CA VAL A 177 -19.73 4.48 -9.63
C VAL A 177 -20.08 5.06 -10.99
N ASN A 178 -19.14 5.78 -11.61
CA ASN A 178 -19.35 6.49 -12.86
C ASN A 178 -18.75 5.78 -14.06
N LEU A 179 -17.73 4.93 -13.84
CA LEU A 179 -17.03 4.22 -14.90
C LEU A 179 -16.55 2.85 -14.41
N ASN A 180 -16.50 1.89 -15.32
CA ASN A 180 -15.80 0.62 -15.12
C ASN A 180 -14.75 0.45 -16.21
N VAL A 181 -13.53 0.05 -15.80
CA VAL A 181 -12.40 -0.17 -16.70
C VAL A 181 -12.20 -1.66 -16.92
N GLY A 182 -12.07 -2.07 -18.16
CA GLY A 182 -11.92 -3.47 -18.53
C GLY A 182 -12.87 -3.89 -19.67
N PRO A 183 -13.27 -5.20 -19.79
CA PRO A 183 -12.87 -6.28 -18.91
C PRO A 183 -11.40 -6.64 -19.03
N PHE A 184 -10.73 -6.88 -17.90
CA PHE A 184 -9.42 -7.53 -17.87
C PHE A 184 -9.57 -9.03 -18.11
N ALA A 185 -8.44 -9.75 -18.28
CA ALA A 185 -8.48 -11.17 -18.66
C ALA A 185 -9.07 -12.08 -17.57
N ASP A 186 -9.00 -11.67 -16.31
CA ASP A 186 -9.52 -12.39 -15.15
C ASP A 186 -9.79 -11.39 -14.01
N VAL A 187 -10.21 -11.90 -12.88
CA VAL A 187 -10.42 -11.14 -11.63
C VAL A 187 -9.18 -10.34 -11.27
N ILE A 188 -9.40 -9.07 -10.93
CA ILE A 188 -8.35 -8.14 -10.54
C ILE A 188 -7.82 -8.53 -9.17
N ARG A 189 -6.50 -8.53 -9.08
CA ARG A 189 -5.73 -8.60 -7.84
C ARG A 189 -5.23 -7.19 -7.49
N PRO A 190 -4.16 -7.02 -6.70
CA PRO A 190 -3.62 -5.69 -6.47
C PRO A 190 -3.38 -4.90 -7.75
N PHE A 191 -3.53 -3.62 -7.64
CA PHE A 191 -3.35 -2.69 -8.73
C PHE A 191 -2.72 -1.39 -8.23
N THR A 192 -2.20 -0.60 -9.14
CA THR A 192 -1.76 0.78 -8.89
C THR A 192 -2.26 1.70 -10.01
N VAL A 193 -2.16 3.00 -9.78
CA VAL A 193 -2.56 4.04 -10.74
C VAL A 193 -1.48 5.09 -10.86
N ASN A 194 -1.38 5.72 -12.04
CA ASN A 194 -0.49 6.86 -12.21
C ASN A 194 -1.07 8.10 -11.50
N ARG A 195 -0.20 9.06 -11.18
CA ARG A 195 -0.55 10.31 -10.49
C ARG A 195 -1.71 11.07 -11.13
N ARG A 196 -1.75 11.08 -12.48
CA ARG A 196 -2.78 11.80 -13.23
C ARG A 196 -4.14 11.12 -13.19
N GLY A 197 -4.24 9.89 -12.65
CA GLY A 197 -5.48 9.11 -12.66
C GLY A 197 -5.97 8.80 -14.08
N THR A 198 -5.03 8.57 -15.01
CA THR A 198 -5.36 8.27 -16.43
C THR A 198 -5.06 6.83 -16.81
N ILE A 199 -4.14 6.16 -16.11
CA ILE A 199 -3.72 4.77 -16.39
C ILE A 199 -3.74 3.97 -15.08
N CYS A 200 -4.25 2.74 -15.15
CA CYS A 200 -4.08 1.73 -14.10
C CYS A 200 -3.26 0.55 -14.61
N TYR A 201 -2.53 -0.06 -13.69
CA TYR A 201 -1.77 -1.29 -13.88
C TYR A 201 -2.32 -2.33 -12.92
N VAL A 202 -2.84 -3.44 -13.43
CA VAL A 202 -3.56 -4.42 -12.63
C VAL A 202 -2.92 -5.81 -12.74
N CYS A 203 -2.70 -6.46 -11.61
CA CYS A 203 -2.47 -7.90 -11.58
C CYS A 203 -3.80 -8.62 -11.74
N VAL A 204 -3.81 -9.73 -12.46
CA VAL A 204 -4.99 -10.57 -12.65
C VAL A 204 -4.67 -12.04 -12.36
N ASN A 205 -5.69 -12.82 -12.01
CA ASN A 205 -5.50 -14.25 -11.77
C ASN A 205 -4.87 -14.93 -12.99
N GLY A 206 -4.02 -15.93 -12.74
CA GLY A 206 -3.42 -16.75 -13.79
C GLY A 206 -2.35 -16.06 -14.63
N LEU A 207 -2.06 -14.77 -14.42
CA LEU A 207 -1.05 -14.03 -15.18
C LEU A 207 0.21 -13.82 -14.33
N LEU A 208 1.35 -14.25 -14.82
CA LEU A 208 2.65 -13.77 -14.39
C LEU A 208 2.97 -12.52 -15.22
N GLY A 209 2.66 -11.35 -14.65
CA GLY A 209 2.68 -10.06 -15.33
C GLY A 209 1.51 -9.17 -14.88
N PHE A 210 1.08 -8.28 -15.75
CA PHE A 210 0.02 -7.32 -15.47
C PHE A 210 -0.74 -6.93 -16.75
N GLU A 211 -1.90 -6.31 -16.56
CA GLU A 211 -2.64 -5.66 -17.63
C GLU A 211 -2.78 -4.16 -17.37
N ILE A 212 -2.96 -3.37 -18.41
CA ILE A 212 -3.02 -1.91 -18.37
C ILE A 212 -4.40 -1.47 -18.84
N GLY A 213 -4.99 -0.53 -18.10
CA GLY A 213 -6.28 0.08 -18.43
C GLY A 213 -6.22 1.59 -18.51
N ASP A 214 -7.00 2.16 -19.39
CA ASP A 214 -7.24 3.59 -19.54
C ASP A 214 -8.40 3.99 -18.62
N LEU A 215 -8.10 4.79 -17.61
CA LEU A 215 -9.04 5.26 -16.59
C LEU A 215 -9.99 6.37 -17.11
N VAL A 216 -9.71 6.94 -18.28
CA VAL A 216 -10.56 7.98 -18.92
C VAL A 216 -11.61 7.33 -19.82
N THR A 217 -11.19 6.36 -20.63
CA THR A 217 -12.06 5.72 -21.62
C THR A 217 -12.71 4.43 -21.13
N GLY A 218 -12.23 3.87 -20.01
CA GLY A 218 -12.69 2.59 -19.46
C GLY A 218 -12.19 1.35 -20.22
N LYS A 219 -11.23 1.50 -21.12
CA LYS A 219 -10.75 0.40 -21.96
C LYS A 219 -9.50 -0.26 -21.42
N LYS A 220 -9.42 -1.58 -21.51
CA LYS A 220 -8.15 -2.28 -21.42
C LYS A 220 -7.29 -1.94 -22.64
N LEU A 221 -6.00 -1.61 -22.39
CA LEU A 221 -5.04 -1.25 -23.43
C LEU A 221 -4.11 -2.41 -23.78
N TYR A 222 -3.37 -2.94 -22.81
CA TYR A 222 -2.30 -3.90 -23.01
C TYR A 222 -2.35 -5.04 -22.00
N ARG A 223 -1.72 -6.16 -22.39
CA ARG A 223 -1.28 -7.23 -21.50
C ARG A 223 0.23 -7.34 -21.62
N VAL A 224 0.91 -7.36 -20.49
CA VAL A 224 2.37 -7.47 -20.39
C VAL A 224 2.71 -8.70 -19.57
N GLU A 225 3.50 -9.60 -20.14
CA GLU A 225 3.93 -10.84 -19.51
C GLU A 225 5.39 -10.76 -19.10
N VAL A 226 5.74 -11.33 -17.95
CA VAL A 226 7.14 -11.48 -17.50
C VAL A 226 7.85 -12.42 -18.46
N GLN A 227 9.04 -12.03 -18.87
CA GLN A 227 9.88 -12.80 -19.79
C GLN A 227 10.96 -13.58 -19.03
N GLY A 228 11.28 -14.79 -19.50
CA GLY A 228 12.34 -15.61 -18.94
C GLY A 228 11.97 -16.40 -17.67
N PHE A 229 10.71 -16.30 -17.23
CA PHE A 229 10.17 -17.02 -16.07
C PHE A 229 8.82 -17.66 -16.41
N VAL A 230 8.48 -18.69 -15.66
CA VAL A 230 7.19 -19.38 -15.82
C VAL A 230 6.35 -19.24 -14.56
N ALA A 231 5.05 -19.08 -14.73
CA ALA A 231 4.12 -19.13 -13.62
C ALA A 231 4.12 -20.52 -12.99
N GLY A 232 4.00 -20.57 -11.67
CA GLY A 232 3.96 -21.81 -10.92
C GLY A 232 3.13 -21.68 -9.63
N PRO A 233 3.09 -22.71 -8.78
CA PRO A 233 2.28 -22.72 -7.59
C PRO A 233 2.72 -21.62 -6.61
N THR A 234 1.73 -20.94 -6.04
CA THR A 234 1.92 -19.92 -5.00
C THR A 234 1.49 -20.48 -3.65
N LYS A 235 2.27 -20.23 -2.60
CA LYS A 235 1.97 -20.74 -1.24
C LYS A 235 1.10 -19.77 -0.43
N ARG A 236 1.27 -18.47 -0.63
CA ARG A 236 0.70 -17.41 0.22
C ARG A 236 -0.30 -16.53 -0.49
N HIS A 237 -0.11 -16.34 -1.79
CA HIS A 237 -0.87 -15.39 -2.61
C HIS A 237 -1.72 -16.13 -3.61
N GLY A 238 -2.87 -15.59 -3.96
CA GLY A 238 -3.84 -16.26 -4.83
C GLY A 238 -3.56 -16.14 -6.33
N CYS A 239 -2.47 -15.49 -6.73
CA CYS A 239 -2.08 -15.31 -8.13
C CYS A 239 -0.57 -15.22 -8.29
N PRO A 240 -0.02 -15.46 -9.50
CA PRO A 240 1.42 -15.42 -9.76
C PRO A 240 2.04 -14.06 -9.44
N SER A 241 1.45 -12.97 -9.91
CA SER A 241 1.82 -11.59 -9.58
C SER A 241 0.77 -11.01 -8.64
N HIS A 242 1.11 -10.87 -7.35
CA HIS A 242 0.17 -10.36 -6.33
C HIS A 242 0.51 -8.95 -5.86
N GLY A 243 1.65 -8.38 -6.24
CA GLY A 243 2.06 -7.01 -5.91
C GLY A 243 2.54 -6.27 -7.14
N ILE A 244 2.16 -5.01 -7.24
CA ILE A 244 2.54 -4.11 -8.33
C ILE A 244 2.65 -2.69 -7.79
N GLY A 245 3.65 -1.94 -8.20
CA GLY A 245 3.85 -0.56 -7.80
C GLY A 245 4.64 0.23 -8.84
N LEU A 246 4.29 1.50 -9.00
CA LEU A 246 5.05 2.50 -9.73
C LEU A 246 6.10 3.13 -8.81
N THR A 247 7.28 3.40 -9.32
CA THR A 247 8.18 4.34 -8.67
C THR A 247 7.51 5.72 -8.58
N PRO A 248 7.79 6.55 -7.55
CA PRO A 248 7.17 7.87 -7.42
C PRO A 248 7.32 8.75 -8.65
N ASP A 249 8.42 8.64 -9.40
CA ASP A 249 8.67 9.35 -10.66
C ASP A 249 7.99 8.71 -11.89
N GLU A 250 7.28 7.59 -11.70
CA GLU A 250 6.56 6.81 -12.72
C GLU A 250 7.43 6.21 -13.84
N LYS A 251 8.76 6.26 -13.71
CA LYS A 251 9.64 5.73 -14.75
C LYS A 251 9.76 4.21 -14.75
N GLU A 252 9.53 3.59 -13.60
CA GLU A 252 9.56 2.14 -13.47
C GLU A 252 8.28 1.60 -12.85
N LEU A 253 7.86 0.43 -13.31
CA LEU A 253 6.80 -0.37 -12.73
C LEU A 253 7.40 -1.68 -12.23
N TRP A 254 7.19 -1.99 -10.95
CA TRP A 254 7.74 -3.18 -10.31
C TRP A 254 6.64 -4.18 -10.00
N VAL A 255 6.87 -5.46 -10.33
CA VAL A 255 5.86 -6.52 -10.25
C VAL A 255 6.43 -7.73 -9.51
N THR A 256 5.68 -8.28 -8.56
CA THR A 256 6.09 -9.46 -7.80
C THR A 256 5.86 -10.74 -8.59
N ASP A 257 6.74 -11.71 -8.37
CA ASP A 257 6.62 -13.10 -8.84
C ASP A 257 6.77 -14.03 -7.64
N ALA A 258 5.64 -14.55 -7.19
CA ALA A 258 5.61 -15.36 -5.98
C ALA A 258 6.31 -16.73 -6.17
N HIS A 259 6.12 -17.40 -7.32
CA HIS A 259 6.69 -18.72 -7.55
C HIS A 259 8.21 -18.69 -7.66
N ASN A 260 8.74 -17.72 -8.40
CA ASN A 260 10.19 -17.62 -8.67
C ASN A 260 10.93 -16.80 -7.60
N SER A 261 10.24 -16.26 -6.58
CA SER A 261 10.81 -15.37 -5.55
C SER A 261 11.57 -14.20 -6.17
N ARG A 262 10.86 -13.41 -7.01
CA ARG A 262 11.43 -12.31 -7.79
C ARG A 262 10.59 -11.05 -7.69
N LEU A 263 11.28 -9.94 -7.94
CA LEU A 263 10.68 -8.67 -8.32
C LEU A 263 11.14 -8.35 -9.74
N HIS A 264 10.21 -8.16 -10.65
CA HIS A 264 10.50 -7.80 -12.03
C HIS A 264 10.31 -6.29 -12.21
N VAL A 265 11.30 -5.64 -12.80
CA VAL A 265 11.33 -4.20 -13.07
C VAL A 265 11.04 -3.96 -14.53
N PHE A 266 10.10 -3.07 -14.80
CA PHE A 266 9.75 -2.66 -16.16
C PHE A 266 10.05 -1.18 -16.36
N ASP A 267 10.68 -0.83 -17.47
CA ASP A 267 10.78 0.53 -17.97
C ASP A 267 9.40 1.01 -18.42
N ASN A 268 8.83 1.95 -17.65
CA ASN A 268 7.49 2.51 -17.89
C ASN A 268 7.56 3.82 -18.72
N THR A 269 8.73 4.20 -19.21
CA THR A 269 8.89 5.35 -20.11
C THR A 269 8.57 5.01 -21.57
N VAL A 270 8.37 3.71 -21.86
CA VAL A 270 7.97 3.17 -23.16
C VAL A 270 6.59 2.52 -23.07
N ASP A 271 5.85 2.50 -24.18
CA ASP A 271 4.49 1.97 -24.26
C ASP A 271 4.39 0.83 -25.29
N PRO A 272 4.03 -0.40 -24.88
CA PRO A 272 3.84 -0.86 -23.49
C PRO A 272 5.15 -0.96 -22.70
N PRO A 273 5.08 -0.95 -21.35
CA PRO A 273 6.26 -1.11 -20.48
C PRO A 273 7.08 -2.36 -20.80
N ARG A 274 8.40 -2.24 -20.74
CA ARG A 274 9.35 -3.30 -21.10
C ARG A 274 10.15 -3.78 -19.90
N GLN A 275 10.19 -5.10 -19.68
CA GLN A 275 11.02 -5.69 -18.63
C GLN A 275 12.51 -5.37 -18.84
N ILE A 276 13.18 -4.90 -17.77
CA ILE A 276 14.60 -4.51 -17.81
C ILE A 276 15.45 -5.23 -16.75
N GLU A 277 14.83 -5.74 -15.65
CA GLU A 277 15.56 -6.38 -14.56
C GLU A 277 14.67 -7.43 -13.87
N SER A 278 15.30 -8.34 -13.12
CA SER A 278 14.66 -9.35 -12.29
C SER A 278 15.47 -9.56 -11.01
N ILE A 279 15.02 -8.98 -9.90
CA ILE A 279 15.70 -8.98 -8.62
C ILE A 279 15.33 -10.24 -7.84
N ALA A 280 16.32 -10.98 -7.34
CA ALA A 280 16.10 -12.15 -6.49
C ALA A 280 15.71 -11.72 -5.08
N LEU A 281 14.70 -12.37 -4.51
CA LEU A 281 14.25 -12.18 -3.15
C LEU A 281 14.40 -13.49 -2.35
N ARG A 282 14.44 -13.37 -1.03
CA ARG A 282 14.63 -14.51 -0.12
C ARG A 282 13.41 -15.42 0.02
N ASP A 283 12.22 -14.92 -0.33
CA ASP A 283 10.95 -15.63 -0.19
C ASP A 283 9.93 -15.16 -1.25
N GLN A 284 8.71 -15.70 -1.21
CA GLN A 284 7.62 -15.35 -2.11
C GLN A 284 7.07 -13.94 -1.83
N PRO A 285 7.31 -12.95 -2.70
CA PRO A 285 6.75 -11.62 -2.52
C PRO A 285 5.28 -11.57 -2.92
N GLY A 286 4.51 -10.77 -2.21
CA GLY A 286 3.11 -10.48 -2.53
C GLY A 286 2.81 -8.98 -2.60
N TRP A 287 3.80 -8.14 -2.33
CA TRP A 287 3.65 -6.70 -2.33
C TRP A 287 4.96 -5.99 -2.60
N VAL A 288 4.88 -4.74 -3.08
CA VAL A 288 6.00 -3.80 -3.18
C VAL A 288 5.46 -2.38 -3.01
N THR A 289 6.17 -1.57 -2.23
CA THR A 289 5.97 -0.12 -2.14
C THR A 289 7.32 0.59 -2.10
N PHE A 290 7.31 1.92 -2.14
CA PHE A 290 8.50 2.75 -2.26
C PHE A 290 8.53 3.83 -1.17
N THR A 291 9.72 4.37 -0.90
CA THR A 291 9.84 5.64 -0.19
C THR A 291 9.21 6.78 -0.99
N ILE A 292 8.84 7.85 -0.30
CA ILE A 292 8.21 9.04 -0.89
C ILE A 292 9.12 9.66 -1.95
N ASP A 293 10.43 9.68 -1.70
CA ASP A 293 11.45 10.17 -2.63
C ASP A 293 11.82 9.17 -3.74
N GLY A 294 11.36 7.91 -3.64
CA GLY A 294 11.71 6.83 -4.57
C GLY A 294 13.11 6.25 -4.39
N GLY A 295 13.80 6.55 -3.31
CA GLY A 295 15.16 6.06 -3.04
C GLY A 295 15.20 4.56 -2.72
N TYR A 296 14.18 4.06 -2.02
CA TYR A 296 14.10 2.65 -1.61
C TYR A 296 12.79 1.99 -2.02
N ALA A 297 12.88 0.69 -2.28
CA ALA A 297 11.74 -0.20 -2.49
C ALA A 297 11.68 -1.28 -1.40
N TYR A 298 10.47 -1.59 -0.97
CA TYR A 298 10.18 -2.55 0.09
C TYR A 298 9.27 -3.66 -0.42
N PRO A 299 9.80 -4.81 -0.85
CA PRO A 299 9.00 -5.99 -1.08
C PRO A 299 8.47 -6.56 0.25
N SER A 300 7.32 -7.24 0.20
CA SER A 300 6.69 -7.83 1.39
C SER A 300 7.55 -8.85 2.13
N THR A 301 8.61 -9.31 1.51
CA THR A 301 9.59 -10.26 2.07
C THR A 301 10.63 -9.59 2.99
N GLY A 302 10.57 -8.25 3.10
CA GLY A 302 11.30 -7.47 4.08
C GLY A 302 12.74 -7.11 3.70
N GLU A 303 13.11 -7.26 2.44
CA GLU A 303 14.33 -6.66 1.91
C GLU A 303 14.16 -5.15 1.76
N VAL A 304 15.26 -4.44 1.88
CA VAL A 304 15.40 -3.03 1.48
C VAL A 304 16.20 -3.01 0.19
N ILE A 305 15.61 -2.45 -0.86
CA ILE A 305 16.25 -2.38 -2.18
C ILE A 305 16.52 -0.92 -2.51
N ASP A 306 17.77 -0.59 -2.83
CA ASP A 306 18.12 0.70 -3.43
C ASP A 306 17.59 0.73 -4.87
N VAL A 307 16.65 1.64 -5.14
CA VAL A 307 15.92 1.68 -6.42
C VAL A 307 16.86 1.98 -7.59
N LYS A 308 17.81 2.90 -7.40
CA LYS A 308 18.74 3.31 -8.45
C LYS A 308 19.66 2.19 -8.91
N SER A 309 20.22 1.42 -7.99
CA SER A 309 21.10 0.29 -8.30
C SER A 309 20.36 -1.05 -8.46
N ARG A 310 19.08 -1.11 -8.05
CA ARG A 310 18.23 -2.32 -8.00
C ARG A 310 18.85 -3.45 -7.18
N LYS A 311 19.62 -3.10 -6.14
CA LYS A 311 20.30 -4.06 -5.27
C LYS A 311 19.64 -4.14 -3.90
N VAL A 312 19.53 -5.33 -3.38
CA VAL A 312 19.19 -5.55 -1.96
C VAL A 312 20.38 -5.05 -1.13
N ILE A 313 20.13 -4.08 -0.25
CA ILE A 313 21.15 -3.45 0.59
C ILE A 313 20.99 -3.80 2.07
N ALA A 314 19.78 -4.18 2.51
CA ALA A 314 19.48 -4.54 3.89
C ALA A 314 18.26 -5.46 3.95
N GLY A 315 17.91 -5.92 5.15
CA GLY A 315 16.67 -6.60 5.47
C GLY A 315 16.13 -6.09 6.79
N LEU A 316 14.81 -5.89 6.86
CA LEU A 316 14.13 -5.44 8.06
C LEU A 316 14.22 -6.51 9.15
N LYS A 317 14.62 -6.09 10.37
CA LYS A 317 14.76 -6.92 11.56
C LYS A 317 14.02 -6.28 12.72
N ASP A 318 13.26 -7.07 13.46
CA ASP A 318 12.61 -6.60 14.68
C ASP A 318 13.59 -6.38 15.85
N GLU A 319 13.09 -6.03 17.03
CA GLU A 319 13.86 -5.81 18.26
C GLU A 319 14.66 -7.02 18.74
N HIS A 320 14.34 -8.20 18.25
CA HIS A 320 15.01 -9.46 18.56
C HIS A 320 15.94 -9.94 17.43
N GLY A 321 16.08 -9.16 16.36
CA GLY A 321 16.87 -9.49 15.19
C GLY A 321 16.21 -10.53 14.26
N GLN A 322 14.90 -10.80 14.44
CA GLN A 322 14.15 -11.69 13.58
C GLN A 322 13.72 -10.98 12.29
N ASP A 323 13.57 -11.75 11.21
CA ASP A 323 13.14 -11.22 9.92
C ASP A 323 11.70 -10.72 9.96
N VAL A 324 11.48 -9.51 9.44
CA VAL A 324 10.15 -8.92 9.31
C VAL A 324 9.66 -9.05 7.87
N GLN A 325 8.43 -9.52 7.69
CA GLN A 325 7.75 -9.58 6.40
C GLN A 325 6.33 -9.04 6.54
N SER A 326 5.95 -8.12 5.67
CA SER A 326 4.60 -7.55 5.64
C SER A 326 4.25 -7.01 4.27
N GLU A 327 2.97 -7.11 3.90
CA GLU A 327 2.39 -6.40 2.75
C GLU A 327 1.82 -5.02 3.13
N LYS A 328 1.89 -4.63 4.40
CA LYS A 328 1.24 -3.43 4.95
C LYS A 328 2.30 -2.54 5.57
N LEU A 329 2.91 -1.73 4.71
CA LEU A 329 3.98 -0.84 5.11
C LEU A 329 3.94 0.46 4.30
N MET A 330 4.42 1.54 4.90
CA MET A 330 4.48 2.85 4.29
C MET A 330 5.45 3.76 5.05
N GLU A 331 6.02 4.73 4.36
CA GLU A 331 6.83 5.79 4.94
C GLU A 331 5.96 6.88 5.54
N ILE A 332 6.40 7.44 6.67
CA ILE A 332 5.83 8.63 7.31
C ILE A 332 6.98 9.53 7.75
N ASP A 333 6.95 10.78 7.28
CA ASP A 333 7.98 11.78 7.57
C ASP A 333 7.54 12.73 8.66
N PHE A 334 8.52 13.18 9.43
CA PHE A 334 8.33 14.13 10.50
C PHE A 334 9.31 15.30 10.37
N THR A 335 8.82 16.49 10.65
CA THR A 335 9.63 17.71 10.86
C THR A 335 9.43 18.16 12.30
N GLY A 336 10.42 17.91 13.14
CA GLY A 336 10.29 18.06 14.59
C GLY A 336 9.26 17.08 15.17
N GLU A 337 8.21 17.62 15.82
CA GLU A 337 7.08 16.84 16.37
C GLU A 337 5.85 16.80 15.43
N ARG A 338 5.97 17.28 14.19
CA ARG A 338 4.85 17.30 13.23
C ARG A 338 5.06 16.25 12.16
N VAL A 339 3.98 15.54 11.81
CA VAL A 339 3.93 14.71 10.59
C VAL A 339 3.93 15.64 9.38
N SER A 340 4.92 15.52 8.50
CA SER A 340 5.09 16.36 7.32
C SER A 340 4.54 15.69 6.04
N HIS A 341 4.84 14.41 5.84
CA HIS A 341 4.38 13.65 4.67
C HIS A 341 3.98 12.23 5.06
N CYS A 342 3.12 11.62 4.26
CA CYS A 342 2.79 10.20 4.34
C CYS A 342 2.89 9.59 2.95
N GLY A 343 3.56 8.45 2.86
CA GLY A 343 3.54 7.58 1.71
C GLY A 343 2.21 6.83 1.57
N ASP A 344 2.22 5.76 0.83
CA ASP A 344 1.08 4.85 0.71
C ASP A 344 1.54 3.39 0.60
N GLN A 345 0.62 2.46 0.77
CA GLN A 345 0.92 1.04 0.65
C GLN A 345 0.83 0.50 -0.80
N PHE A 346 0.40 1.31 -1.79
CA PHE A 346 0.06 0.83 -3.12
C PHE A 346 1.11 1.12 -4.19
N GLY A 347 2.18 1.86 -3.85
CA GLY A 347 3.17 2.28 -4.84
C GLY A 347 2.54 3.14 -5.94
N LEU A 348 1.89 4.22 -5.53
CA LEU A 348 1.29 5.18 -6.47
C LEU A 348 2.36 6.05 -7.13
N GLY A 349 2.13 6.41 -8.38
CA GLY A 349 2.91 7.46 -9.01
C GLY A 349 2.72 8.79 -8.30
N ARG A 350 3.81 9.50 -7.99
CA ARG A 350 3.83 10.76 -7.21
C ARG A 350 4.70 11.83 -7.84
N ALA A 351 5.10 11.68 -9.12
CA ALA A 351 6.02 12.59 -9.80
C ALA A 351 5.60 14.06 -9.64
N GLY A 352 6.45 14.88 -9.04
CA GLY A 352 6.33 16.34 -8.96
C GLY A 352 5.89 16.95 -7.64
N GLU A 353 5.86 16.22 -6.52
CA GLU A 353 5.61 16.85 -5.21
C GLU A 353 6.87 17.51 -4.59
N HIS A 354 8.05 17.31 -5.15
CA HIS A 354 9.30 17.92 -4.71
C HIS A 354 9.82 19.02 -5.65
N GLY A 355 8.91 19.76 -6.31
CA GLY A 355 9.28 20.80 -7.26
C GLY A 355 8.27 21.93 -7.40
N GLN A 356 7.98 22.68 -6.35
CA GLN A 356 7.69 24.12 -6.37
C GLN A 356 8.04 24.75 -5.03
#